data_04e62c0ab16557894f8cc290c8ef24a2
#
_entry.id   04e62c0ab16557894f8cc290c8ef24a2
#
_cell.length_a   1.000
_cell.length_b   1.000
_cell.length_c   1.000
_cell.angle_alpha   90.00
_cell.angle_beta   90.00
_cell.angle_gamma   90.00
#
_symmetry.space_group_name_H-M   'P 1'
#
loop_
_entity.id
_entity.type
_entity.pdbx_description
1 polymer ?
#
loop_
_entity_poly.entity_id
_entity_poly.type
_entity_poly.pdbx_seq_one_letter_code
_entity_poly.pdbx_strand_id
1 'polypeptide(L)'
;VLLLIKMENVIEREFLSVSPDMDLGQLVNVIARSKRNIFPVLDDDGRLIGIISLESIRNIMFRQELYHRFDVQRLMENAPARLSVTDPMEVVMKKFEDTGAWNLPVEDEDGKYVGFVSKSKIFNSYRNVLLELSEE
;
A
#
# COMPACT_ATOMS: atom_id res chain seq x y z
N VAL A 1 -21.19 0.97 13.36
CA VAL A 1 -20.98 0.29 12.06
C VAL A 1 -19.50 -0.02 11.82
N LEU A 2 -18.61 0.90 12.17
CA LEU A 2 -17.16 0.67 11.99
C LEU A 2 -16.67 -0.56 12.78
N LEU A 3 -17.28 -0.86 13.92
CA LEU A 3 -16.92 -2.02 14.73
C LEU A 3 -17.21 -3.35 14.04
N LEU A 4 -18.07 -3.34 13.01
CA LEU A 4 -18.44 -4.54 12.26
C LEU A 4 -17.50 -4.79 11.07
N ILE A 5 -16.64 -3.84 10.75
CA ILE A 5 -15.67 -3.97 9.66
C ILE A 5 -14.35 -4.47 10.25
N LYS A 6 -13.91 -5.62 9.79
CA LYS A 6 -12.66 -6.25 10.26
C LYS A 6 -11.54 -6.01 9.28
N MET A 7 -10.31 -5.84 9.78
CA MET A 7 -9.11 -5.66 8.96
C MET A 7 -8.97 -6.75 7.90
N GLU A 8 -9.20 -8.01 8.26
CA GLU A 8 -9.06 -9.13 7.33
C GLU A 8 -9.95 -9.00 6.09
N ASN A 9 -11.06 -8.27 6.18
CA ASN A 9 -12.00 -8.10 5.07
C ASN A 9 -11.64 -6.93 4.16
N VAL A 10 -10.73 -6.07 4.56
CA VAL A 10 -10.36 -4.87 3.79
C VAL A 10 -8.91 -4.88 3.32
N ILE A 11 -8.08 -5.80 3.81
CA ILE A 11 -6.70 -5.92 3.36
C ILE A 11 -6.65 -6.48 1.95
N GLU A 12 -5.98 -5.77 1.05
CA GLU A 12 -5.71 -6.22 -0.30
C GLU A 12 -4.27 -6.68 -0.39
N ARG A 13 -4.05 -7.90 -0.86
CA ARG A 13 -2.73 -8.56 -0.81
C ARG A 13 -2.05 -8.68 -2.17
N GLU A 14 -2.74 -8.38 -3.26
CA GLU A 14 -2.23 -8.57 -4.62
C GLU A 14 -1.42 -7.38 -5.09
N PHE A 15 -0.27 -7.16 -4.47
CA PHE A 15 0.66 -6.11 -4.85
C PHE A 15 2.03 -6.73 -5.13
N LEU A 16 2.66 -6.32 -6.22
CA LEU A 16 4.03 -6.74 -6.51
C LEU A 16 4.97 -5.90 -5.65
N SER A 17 5.83 -6.57 -4.91
CA SER A 17 6.84 -5.91 -4.09
C SER A 17 8.12 -5.69 -4.91
N VAL A 18 8.90 -4.72 -4.46
CA VAL A 18 10.22 -4.44 -5.05
C VAL A 18 11.25 -4.41 -3.95
N SER A 19 12.52 -4.63 -4.30
CA SER A 19 13.61 -4.56 -3.35
C SER A 19 14.38 -3.25 -3.51
N PRO A 20 15.05 -2.77 -2.44
CA PRO A 20 15.72 -1.48 -2.48
C PRO A 20 16.90 -1.42 -3.47
N ASP A 21 17.48 -2.56 -3.81
CA ASP A 21 18.62 -2.64 -4.72
C ASP A 21 18.25 -2.79 -6.19
N MET A 22 16.98 -2.88 -6.53
CA MET A 22 16.52 -2.82 -7.91
C MET A 22 16.81 -1.44 -8.50
N ASP A 23 17.23 -1.40 -9.77
CA ASP A 23 17.37 -0.12 -10.47
C ASP A 23 16.04 0.31 -11.11
N LEU A 24 16.00 1.52 -11.66
CA LEU A 24 14.79 2.05 -12.28
C LEU A 24 14.29 1.16 -13.42
N GLY A 25 15.21 0.59 -14.21
CA GLY A 25 14.83 -0.30 -15.32
C GLY A 25 14.11 -1.55 -14.81
N GLN A 26 14.62 -2.16 -13.74
CA GLN A 26 13.98 -3.32 -13.13
C GLN A 26 12.62 -2.95 -12.52
N LEU A 27 12.54 -1.77 -11.89
CA LEU A 27 11.29 -1.26 -11.35
C LEU A 27 10.24 -1.08 -12.45
N VAL A 28 10.63 -0.50 -13.59
CA VAL A 28 9.71 -0.31 -14.72
C VAL A 28 9.19 -1.66 -15.23
N ASN A 29 10.01 -2.70 -15.23
CA ASN A 29 9.57 -4.04 -15.61
C ASN A 29 8.51 -4.59 -14.63
N VAL A 30 8.66 -4.32 -13.34
CA VAL A 30 7.66 -4.71 -12.34
C VAL A 30 6.36 -3.94 -12.58
N ILE A 31 6.46 -2.64 -12.81
CA ILE A 31 5.30 -1.79 -13.08
C ILE A 31 4.52 -2.30 -14.29
N ALA A 32 5.22 -2.70 -15.34
CA ALA A 32 4.60 -3.19 -16.58
C ALA A 32 3.77 -4.47 -16.35
N ARG A 33 4.09 -5.26 -15.35
CA ARG A 33 3.38 -6.51 -15.02
C ARG A 33 2.28 -6.32 -13.99
N SER A 34 2.14 -5.12 -13.44
CA SER A 34 1.21 -4.83 -12.36
C SER A 34 0.02 -4.03 -12.86
N LYS A 35 -1.11 -4.19 -12.18
CA LYS A 35 -2.31 -3.35 -12.37
C LYS A 35 -2.45 -2.32 -11.26
N ARG A 36 -1.48 -2.25 -10.37
CA ARG A 36 -1.52 -1.35 -9.21
C ARG A 36 -0.64 -0.13 -9.44
N ASN A 37 -0.93 0.93 -8.72
CA ASN A 37 -0.20 2.20 -8.81
C ASN A 37 0.73 2.45 -7.63
N ILE A 38 0.82 1.49 -6.72
CA ILE A 38 1.67 1.58 -5.55
C ILE A 38 2.40 0.25 -5.34
N PHE A 39 3.65 0.32 -4.90
CA PHE A 39 4.51 -0.84 -4.77
C PHE A 39 5.24 -0.79 -3.43
N PRO A 40 5.07 -1.81 -2.59
CA PRO A 40 5.82 -1.86 -1.34
C PRO A 40 7.28 -2.19 -1.60
N VAL A 41 8.17 -1.50 -0.90
CA VAL A 41 9.60 -1.80 -0.93
C VAL A 41 9.92 -2.61 0.31
N LEU A 42 10.39 -3.82 0.12
CA LEU A 42 10.64 -4.77 1.21
C LEU A 42 12.12 -5.11 1.30
N ASP A 43 12.59 -5.29 2.53
CA ASP A 43 13.93 -5.85 2.76
C ASP A 43 13.91 -7.38 2.64
N ASP A 44 15.05 -8.02 2.89
CA ASP A 44 15.18 -9.47 2.76
C ASP A 44 14.33 -10.25 3.75
N ASP A 45 13.94 -9.62 4.86
CA ASP A 45 13.10 -10.24 5.89
C ASP A 45 11.60 -10.01 5.66
N GLY A 46 11.24 -9.35 4.56
CA GLY A 46 9.84 -9.06 4.25
C GLY A 46 9.28 -7.87 4.99
N ARG A 47 10.15 -7.02 5.56
CA ARG A 47 9.72 -5.80 6.26
C ARG A 47 9.59 -4.65 5.29
N LEU A 48 8.58 -3.84 5.51
CA LEU A 48 8.35 -2.66 4.69
C LEU A 48 9.37 -1.57 5.07
N ILE A 49 10.16 -1.14 4.09
CA ILE A 49 11.12 -0.04 4.29
C ILE A 49 10.76 1.22 3.54
N GLY A 50 9.79 1.15 2.64
CA GLY A 50 9.31 2.32 1.91
C GLY A 50 8.23 1.92 0.92
N ILE A 51 7.79 2.89 0.15
CA ILE A 51 6.83 2.68 -0.93
C ILE A 51 7.28 3.41 -2.19
N ILE A 52 6.89 2.88 -3.33
CA ILE A 52 7.00 3.57 -4.62
C ILE A 52 5.58 3.82 -5.11
N SER A 53 5.24 5.05 -5.43
CA SER A 53 4.00 5.36 -6.12
C SER A 53 4.29 5.66 -7.58
N LEU A 54 3.41 5.22 -8.47
CA LEU A 54 3.54 5.50 -9.90
C LEU A 54 3.58 7.01 -10.16
N GLU A 55 2.82 7.75 -9.39
CA GLU A 55 2.77 9.22 -9.46
C GLU A 55 4.17 9.84 -9.25
N SER A 56 4.92 9.35 -8.27
CA SER A 56 6.20 9.95 -7.89
C SER A 56 7.31 9.73 -8.92
N ILE A 57 7.21 8.69 -9.74
CA ILE A 57 8.24 8.36 -10.72
C ILE A 57 7.80 8.59 -12.16
N ARG A 58 6.59 9.12 -12.35
CA ARG A 58 5.99 9.31 -13.67
C ARG A 58 6.90 10.07 -14.63
N ASN A 59 7.62 11.06 -14.13
CA ASN A 59 8.46 11.93 -14.97
C ASN A 59 9.75 11.25 -15.47
N ILE A 60 10.18 10.16 -14.83
CA ILE A 60 11.44 9.49 -15.15
C ILE A 60 11.26 8.07 -15.67
N MET A 61 10.08 7.47 -15.51
CA MET A 61 9.88 6.05 -15.78
C MET A 61 10.06 5.64 -17.25
N PHE A 62 9.97 6.60 -18.19
CA PHE A 62 10.18 6.33 -19.60
C PHE A 62 11.53 6.83 -20.12
N ARG A 63 12.37 7.35 -19.24
CA ARG A 63 13.68 7.86 -19.60
C ARG A 63 14.73 6.77 -19.44
N GLN A 64 14.96 6.01 -20.53
CA GLN A 64 15.84 4.83 -20.50
C GLN A 64 17.26 5.16 -20.10
N GLU A 65 17.75 6.37 -20.39
CA GLU A 65 19.09 6.81 -19.99
C GLU A 65 19.28 6.88 -18.48
N LEU A 66 18.17 6.87 -17.71
CA LEU A 66 18.21 6.92 -16.26
C LEU A 66 18.09 5.54 -15.60
N TYR A 67 17.81 4.48 -16.37
CA TYR A 67 17.45 3.17 -15.82
C TYR A 67 18.52 2.56 -14.91
N HIS A 68 19.79 2.82 -15.17
CA HIS A 68 20.89 2.32 -14.35
C HIS A 68 21.45 3.37 -13.38
N ARG A 69 20.87 4.56 -13.36
CA ARG A 69 21.34 5.67 -12.52
C ARG A 69 20.64 5.78 -11.18
N PHE A 70 19.40 5.29 -11.10
CA PHE A 70 18.62 5.36 -9.88
C PHE A 70 18.24 3.98 -9.45
N ASP A 71 18.33 3.73 -8.14
CA ASP A 71 17.80 2.51 -7.54
C ASP A 71 16.52 2.81 -6.73
N VAL A 72 15.80 1.76 -6.37
CA VAL A 72 14.55 1.88 -5.64
C VAL A 72 14.77 2.54 -4.29
N GLN A 73 15.89 2.24 -3.62
CA GLN A 73 16.19 2.84 -2.32
C GLN A 73 16.23 4.37 -2.38
N ARG A 74 16.74 4.92 -3.47
CA ARG A 74 16.80 6.37 -3.66
C ARG A 74 15.45 6.96 -4.06
N LEU A 75 14.63 6.19 -4.79
CA LEU A 75 13.35 6.64 -5.29
C LEU A 75 12.20 6.47 -4.32
N MET A 76 12.33 5.54 -3.36
CA MET A 76 11.26 5.23 -2.44
C MET A 76 10.99 6.39 -1.48
N GLU A 77 9.77 6.41 -0.99
CA GLU A 77 9.31 7.37 0.01
C GLU A 77 8.88 6.60 1.26
N ASN A 78 8.87 7.29 2.40
CA ASN A 78 8.31 6.72 3.61
C ASN A 78 6.79 6.62 3.45
N ALA A 79 6.21 5.52 3.94
CA ALA A 79 4.76 5.43 4.03
C ALA A 79 4.26 6.53 5.00
N PRO A 80 3.18 7.24 4.66
CA PRO A 80 2.67 8.30 5.53
C PRO A 80 2.19 7.80 6.89
N ALA A 81 1.75 6.56 6.95
CA ALA A 81 1.44 5.84 8.18
C ALA A 81 1.45 4.35 7.87
N ARG A 82 1.48 3.53 8.92
CA ARG A 82 1.41 2.08 8.80
C ARG A 82 0.27 1.57 9.66
N LEU A 83 -0.46 0.61 9.13
CA LEU A 83 -1.55 -0.05 9.85
C LEU A 83 -1.03 -1.38 10.40
N SER A 84 -1.63 -1.82 11.51
CA SER A 84 -1.39 -3.16 12.04
C SER A 84 -2.61 -4.02 11.79
N VAL A 85 -2.40 -5.32 11.57
CA VAL A 85 -3.52 -6.28 11.43
C VAL A 85 -4.42 -6.28 12.67
N THR A 86 -3.92 -5.81 13.80
CA THR A 86 -4.67 -5.73 15.06
C THR A 86 -5.34 -4.38 15.28
N ASP A 87 -5.15 -3.40 14.39
CA ASP A 87 -5.74 -2.08 14.56
C ASP A 87 -7.27 -2.15 14.45
N PRO A 88 -8.00 -1.58 15.41
CA PRO A 88 -9.44 -1.43 15.22
C PRO A 88 -9.72 -0.40 14.12
N MET A 89 -10.89 -0.52 13.51
CA MET A 89 -11.23 0.30 12.35
C MET A 89 -11.24 1.80 12.65
N GLU A 90 -11.55 2.16 13.89
CA GLU A 90 -11.50 3.57 14.32
C GLU A 90 -10.08 4.15 14.23
N VAL A 91 -9.07 3.35 14.61
CA VAL A 91 -7.66 3.73 14.51
C VAL A 91 -7.27 3.84 13.04
N VAL A 92 -7.69 2.88 12.22
CA VAL A 92 -7.42 2.87 10.79
C VAL A 92 -7.97 4.15 10.14
N MET A 93 -9.22 4.49 10.41
CA MET A 93 -9.86 5.68 9.83
C MET A 93 -9.18 6.96 10.28
N LYS A 94 -8.74 7.03 11.54
CA LYS A 94 -8.00 8.18 12.02
C LYS A 94 -6.68 8.36 11.28
N LYS A 95 -5.96 7.27 11.01
CA LYS A 95 -4.70 7.32 10.25
C LYS A 95 -4.94 7.82 8.82
N PHE A 96 -6.01 7.38 8.18
CA PHE A 96 -6.38 7.91 6.86
C PHE A 96 -6.69 9.40 6.91
N GLU A 97 -7.46 9.82 7.92
CA GLU A 97 -7.83 11.22 8.09
C GLU A 97 -6.60 12.09 8.35
N ASP A 98 -5.72 11.66 9.26
CA ASP A 98 -4.53 12.43 9.64
C ASP A 98 -3.52 12.56 8.51
N THR A 99 -3.44 11.57 7.63
CA THR A 99 -2.46 11.56 6.53
C THR A 99 -3.00 12.09 5.21
N GLY A 100 -4.31 12.05 5.02
CA GLY A 100 -4.92 12.34 3.72
C GLY A 100 -4.64 11.28 2.66
N ALA A 101 -4.06 10.16 3.04
CA ALA A 101 -3.70 9.10 2.11
C ALA A 101 -4.93 8.35 1.60
N TRP A 102 -4.82 7.75 0.40
CA TRP A 102 -5.85 6.88 -0.17
C TRP A 102 -5.55 5.40 0.07
N ASN A 103 -4.29 5.08 0.32
CA ASN A 103 -3.82 3.72 0.58
C ASN A 103 -2.80 3.76 1.71
N LEU A 104 -2.89 2.81 2.62
CA LEU A 104 -1.90 2.66 3.70
C LEU A 104 -1.47 1.20 3.79
N PRO A 105 -0.16 0.96 4.01
CA PRO A 105 0.36 -0.40 4.14
C PRO A 105 0.00 -0.99 5.49
N VAL A 106 -0.11 -2.33 5.52
CA VAL A 106 -0.45 -3.09 6.71
C VAL A 106 0.71 -4.02 7.06
N GLU A 107 1.05 -4.05 8.33
CA GLU A 107 2.07 -4.95 8.88
C GLU A 107 1.42 -5.94 9.86
N ASP A 108 2.01 -7.13 9.95
CA ASP A 108 1.60 -8.10 10.96
C ASP A 108 2.26 -7.81 12.31
N GLU A 109 2.03 -8.69 13.29
CA GLU A 109 2.57 -8.52 14.64
C GLU A 109 4.08 -8.58 14.71
N ASP A 110 4.72 -9.22 13.72
CA ASP A 110 6.17 -9.31 13.61
C ASP A 110 6.78 -8.14 12.83
N GLY A 111 5.97 -7.20 12.39
CA GLY A 111 6.41 -6.05 11.62
C GLY A 111 6.62 -6.35 10.14
N LYS A 112 6.12 -7.48 9.64
CA LYS A 112 6.25 -7.84 8.25
C LYS A 112 5.09 -7.29 7.44
N TYR A 113 5.37 -6.93 6.19
CA TYR A 113 4.37 -6.42 5.27
C TYR A 113 3.33 -7.51 4.94
N VAL A 114 2.06 -7.12 4.94
CA VAL A 114 0.93 -8.02 4.65
C VAL A 114 0.18 -7.60 3.40
N GLY A 115 0.01 -6.32 3.19
CA GLY A 115 -0.77 -5.79 2.08
C GLY A 115 -1.07 -4.31 2.28
N PHE A 116 -2.08 -3.83 1.57
CA PHE A 116 -2.56 -2.45 1.69
C PHE A 116 -4.04 -2.43 2.01
N VAL A 117 -4.46 -1.35 2.64
CA VAL A 117 -5.88 -1.01 2.77
C VAL A 117 -6.10 0.28 2.00
N SER A 118 -7.14 0.31 1.17
CA SER A 118 -7.57 1.53 0.51
C SER A 118 -8.77 2.13 1.23
N LYS A 119 -8.85 3.45 1.19
CA LYS A 119 -10.00 4.17 1.75
C LYS A 119 -11.29 3.75 1.05
N SER A 120 -11.23 3.51 -0.26
CA SER A 120 -12.38 3.06 -1.05
C SER A 120 -12.90 1.70 -0.60
N LYS A 121 -11.98 0.79 -0.27
CA LYS A 121 -12.37 -0.55 0.20
C LYS A 121 -13.14 -0.47 1.51
N ILE A 122 -12.70 0.39 2.42
CA ILE A 122 -13.39 0.59 3.69
C ILE A 122 -14.78 1.15 3.45
N PHE A 123 -14.92 2.17 2.61
CA PHE A 123 -16.22 2.77 2.31
C PHE A 123 -17.18 1.77 1.65
N ASN A 124 -16.67 0.90 0.77
CA ASN A 124 -17.50 -0.13 0.15
C ASN A 124 -17.97 -1.14 1.19
N SER A 125 -17.09 -1.55 2.09
CA SER A 125 -17.44 -2.45 3.18
C SER A 125 -18.46 -1.81 4.14
N TYR A 126 -18.30 -0.53 4.43
CA TYR A 126 -19.23 0.24 5.25
C TYR A 126 -20.62 0.26 4.62
N ARG A 127 -20.71 0.52 3.33
CA ARG A 127 -22.00 0.51 2.61
C ARG A 127 -22.67 -0.85 2.65
N ASN A 128 -21.88 -1.92 2.46
CA ASN A 128 -22.40 -3.28 2.50
C ASN A 128 -22.99 -3.63 3.88
N VAL A 129 -22.30 -3.23 4.94
CA VAL A 129 -22.80 -3.44 6.32
C VAL A 129 -24.10 -2.67 6.54
N LEU A 130 -24.17 -1.42 6.07
CA LEU A 130 -25.40 -0.63 6.19
C LEU A 130 -26.58 -1.27 5.45
N LEU A 131 -26.33 -1.84 4.27
CA LEU A 131 -27.35 -2.55 3.52
C LEU A 131 -27.87 -3.77 4.28
N GLU A 132 -26.96 -4.57 4.84
CA GLU A 132 -27.35 -5.74 5.63
C GLU A 132 -28.20 -5.34 6.84
N LEU A 133 -27.83 -4.28 7.53
CA LEU A 133 -28.58 -3.80 8.68
C LEU A 133 -29.95 -3.25 8.29
N SER A 134 -30.09 -2.65 7.11
CA SER A 134 -31.36 -2.08 6.66
C SER A 134 -32.35 -3.13 6.15
N GLU A 135 -31.87 -4.31 5.80
CA GLU A 135 -32.71 -5.42 5.34
C GLU A 135 -33.33 -6.20 6.50
N GLU A 136 -32.84 -6.00 7.69
CA GLU A 136 -33.37 -6.63 8.91
C GLU A 136 -34.52 -5.80 9.51
#